data_50930788ad341e79653f070eadc285ce
#
_entry.id   50930788ad341e79653f070eadc285ce
#
_cell.length_a   1.000
_cell.length_b   1.000
_cell.length_c   1.000
_cell.angle_alpha   90.00
_cell.angle_beta   90.00
_cell.angle_gamma   90.00
#
_symmetry.space_group_name_H-M   'P 1'
#
loop_
_entity.id
_entity.type
_entity.pdbx_description
1 polymer ?
#
loop_
_entity_poly.entity_id
_entity_poly.type
_entity_poly.pdbx_seq_one_letter_code
_entity_poly.pdbx_strand_id
1 'polypeptide(L)'
;MRARVLLAPLAVLLALALPSTALAAVENPCEGAEARFLLCPNLRIAPPSEIYTQEVDGHVLLRATSDVQSRGKGPMELRGQRDGWRSMKTNQRIYKAGGGHITVPSGAKLRFTYVGTYFGGSYWKVHQLANFELRRVGPDGKVGDVVRTSPKLNYCLRDLYRTRAGRRSPENRVYPGCNQDPFRDRVALGTSVGWSDIYPAAYHQQWIDVAGLRGCFAYRMIVDPKEVLFESNENDNMSQRLVHLPYRGKPGC
;
A
#
# COMPACT_ATOMS: atom_id res chain seq x y z
N MET A 1 -44.94 13.02 -70.28
CA MET A 1 -44.48 12.43 -69.04
C MET A 1 -43.26 13.23 -68.54
N ARG A 2 -43.40 14.04 -67.49
CA ARG A 2 -42.31 14.84 -66.92
C ARG A 2 -41.86 14.21 -65.65
N ALA A 3 -40.62 13.67 -65.62
CA ALA A 3 -39.98 13.13 -64.43
C ALA A 3 -39.57 14.25 -63.48
N ARG A 4 -40.02 14.19 -62.22
CA ARG A 4 -39.59 15.09 -61.16
C ARG A 4 -38.42 14.37 -60.39
N VAL A 5 -37.24 15.00 -60.49
CA VAL A 5 -36.07 14.61 -59.67
C VAL A 5 -36.21 15.23 -58.30
N LEU A 6 -36.35 14.42 -57.25
CA LEU A 6 -36.32 14.87 -55.85
C LEU A 6 -34.87 14.87 -55.35
N LEU A 7 -34.31 16.04 -55.12
CA LEU A 7 -33.02 16.25 -54.46
C LEU A 7 -33.25 16.17 -52.93
N ALA A 8 -32.68 15.16 -52.28
CA ALA A 8 -32.63 15.08 -50.81
C ALA A 8 -31.45 15.88 -50.28
N PRO A 9 -31.62 16.68 -49.22
CA PRO A 9 -30.50 17.42 -48.61
C PRO A 9 -29.64 16.48 -47.79
N LEU A 10 -28.34 16.47 -48.08
CA LEU A 10 -27.31 15.77 -47.30
C LEU A 10 -26.99 16.60 -46.05
N ALA A 11 -27.48 16.19 -44.90
CA ALA A 11 -27.12 16.79 -43.61
C ALA A 11 -25.73 16.33 -43.18
N VAL A 12 -24.74 17.18 -43.25
CA VAL A 12 -23.39 16.95 -42.75
C VAL A 12 -23.43 17.16 -41.23
N LEU A 13 -23.39 16.09 -40.43
CA LEU A 13 -23.19 16.13 -38.99
C LEU A 13 -21.72 16.43 -38.68
N LEU A 14 -21.45 17.68 -38.33
CA LEU A 14 -20.13 18.09 -37.82
C LEU A 14 -20.00 17.60 -36.38
N ALA A 15 -19.30 16.48 -36.15
CA ALA A 15 -18.97 16.01 -34.82
C ALA A 15 -17.92 16.93 -34.17
N LEU A 16 -18.35 17.77 -33.27
CA LEU A 16 -17.46 18.56 -32.41
C LEU A 16 -16.76 17.62 -31.44
N ALA A 17 -15.51 17.24 -31.70
CA ALA A 17 -14.64 16.59 -30.79
C ALA A 17 -14.28 17.52 -29.62
N LEU A 18 -14.92 17.37 -28.47
CA LEU A 18 -14.54 18.09 -27.25
C LEU A 18 -13.17 17.53 -26.81
N PRO A 19 -12.18 18.40 -26.53
CA PRO A 19 -10.91 17.94 -25.99
C PRO A 19 -11.17 17.32 -24.59
N SER A 20 -10.87 16.04 -24.43
CA SER A 20 -10.82 15.41 -23.13
C SER A 20 -9.66 16.04 -22.35
N THR A 21 -9.96 16.92 -21.39
CA THR A 21 -8.97 17.40 -20.42
C THR A 21 -8.63 16.21 -19.52
N ALA A 22 -7.60 15.45 -19.88
CA ALA A 22 -6.98 14.51 -18.97
C ALA A 22 -6.47 15.31 -17.77
N LEU A 23 -7.00 15.03 -16.56
CA LEU A 23 -6.42 15.54 -15.32
C LEU A 23 -4.97 15.09 -15.31
N ALA A 24 -4.03 16.03 -15.38
CA ALA A 24 -2.62 15.73 -15.25
C ALA A 24 -2.40 14.97 -13.93
N ALA A 25 -1.76 13.82 -14.00
CA ALA A 25 -1.34 13.10 -12.80
C ALA A 25 -0.45 14.04 -11.96
N VAL A 26 -0.66 14.07 -10.66
CA VAL A 26 0.20 14.86 -9.76
C VAL A 26 1.60 14.25 -9.82
N GLU A 27 2.56 15.03 -10.29
CA GLU A 27 3.95 14.60 -10.40
C GLU A 27 4.55 14.34 -9.00
N ASN A 28 5.37 13.29 -8.88
CA ASN A 28 6.04 12.96 -7.62
C ASN A 28 7.07 14.05 -7.25
N PRO A 29 6.84 14.87 -6.20
CA PRO A 29 7.78 15.94 -5.84
C PRO A 29 9.11 15.39 -5.32
N CYS A 30 9.19 14.09 -5.03
CA CYS A 30 10.40 13.43 -4.56
C CYS A 30 11.33 12.96 -5.71
N GLU A 31 10.95 13.13 -6.97
CA GLU A 31 11.76 12.76 -8.14
C GLU A 31 12.34 13.99 -8.84
N GLY A 32 11.85 15.04 -8.94
CA GLY A 32 12.35 16.21 -9.69
C GLY A 32 13.55 16.94 -9.05
N ALA A 33 13.97 18.03 -9.66
CA ALA A 33 15.11 18.86 -9.23
C ALA A 33 14.90 19.44 -7.81
N GLU A 34 13.66 19.68 -7.39
CA GLU A 34 13.29 20.21 -6.09
C GLU A 34 13.39 19.16 -4.96
N ALA A 35 13.47 17.88 -5.30
CA ALA A 35 13.57 16.77 -4.33
C ALA A 35 14.78 16.92 -3.38
N ARG A 36 15.86 17.57 -3.82
CA ARG A 36 17.04 17.87 -2.98
C ARG A 36 16.74 18.73 -1.76
N PHE A 37 15.69 19.55 -1.81
CA PHE A 37 15.27 20.42 -0.71
C PHE A 37 14.22 19.76 0.19
N LEU A 38 13.74 18.56 -0.17
CA LEU A 38 12.73 17.83 0.54
C LEU A 38 13.34 16.70 1.38
N LEU A 39 12.72 16.44 2.50
CA LEU A 39 12.92 15.25 3.30
C LEU A 39 11.91 14.20 2.84
N CYS A 40 12.16 13.63 1.69
CA CYS A 40 11.27 12.65 1.09
C CYS A 40 11.18 11.37 1.91
N PRO A 41 9.97 10.83 2.12
CA PRO A 41 9.79 9.54 2.73
C PRO A 41 10.26 8.42 1.80
N ASN A 42 10.40 7.23 2.36
CA ASN A 42 10.60 5.96 1.65
C ASN A 42 10.11 4.84 2.54
N LEU A 43 9.10 4.12 2.12
CA LEU A 43 8.64 2.91 2.77
C LEU A 43 9.38 1.71 2.17
N ARG A 44 9.66 0.74 3.01
CA ARG A 44 10.17 -0.56 2.60
C ARG A 44 9.44 -1.63 3.37
N ILE A 45 9.23 -2.78 2.77
CA ILE A 45 8.71 -3.93 3.49
C ILE A 45 9.81 -4.97 3.67
N ALA A 46 10.00 -5.44 4.91
CA ALA A 46 10.95 -6.50 5.19
C ALA A 46 10.47 -7.84 4.59
N PRO A 47 11.39 -8.77 4.28
CA PRO A 47 11.00 -10.12 3.87
C PRO A 47 10.08 -10.78 4.89
N PRO A 48 9.07 -11.57 4.45
CA PRO A 48 8.19 -12.31 5.33
C PRO A 48 8.97 -13.05 6.41
N SER A 49 8.58 -12.90 7.67
CA SER A 49 9.23 -13.54 8.82
C SER A 49 8.22 -14.28 9.69
N GLU A 50 8.69 -15.07 10.66
CA GLU A 50 7.84 -15.85 11.56
C GLU A 50 6.78 -16.67 10.81
N ILE A 51 7.21 -17.32 9.71
CA ILE A 51 6.32 -18.05 8.82
C ILE A 51 5.90 -19.37 9.49
N TYR A 52 4.60 -19.63 9.50
CA TYR A 52 4.04 -20.92 9.93
C TYR A 52 2.71 -21.19 9.22
N THR A 53 2.24 -22.44 9.30
CA THR A 53 0.90 -22.82 8.83
C THR A 53 -0.05 -23.01 10.00
N GLN A 54 -1.31 -22.65 9.78
CA GLN A 54 -2.42 -22.88 10.71
C GLN A 54 -3.58 -23.48 9.94
N GLU A 55 -4.16 -24.55 10.47
CA GLU A 55 -5.40 -25.12 9.93
C GLU A 55 -6.60 -24.47 10.64
N VAL A 56 -7.54 -23.97 9.84
CA VAL A 56 -8.78 -23.34 10.31
C VAL A 56 -9.89 -23.70 9.35
N ASP A 57 -10.94 -24.36 9.84
CA ASP A 57 -12.15 -24.69 9.08
C ASP A 57 -11.88 -25.35 7.70
N GLY A 58 -10.91 -26.26 7.65
CA GLY A 58 -10.52 -26.97 6.43
C GLY A 58 -9.57 -26.19 5.50
N HIS A 59 -9.23 -24.96 5.83
CA HIS A 59 -8.22 -24.15 5.14
C HIS A 59 -6.84 -24.36 5.76
N VAL A 60 -5.80 -24.28 4.93
CA VAL A 60 -4.40 -24.27 5.38
C VAL A 60 -3.84 -22.88 5.16
N LEU A 61 -3.75 -22.09 6.21
CA LEU A 61 -3.34 -20.69 6.17
C LEU A 61 -1.83 -20.58 6.39
N LEU A 62 -1.09 -20.11 5.39
CA LEU A 62 0.32 -19.72 5.53
C LEU A 62 0.37 -18.30 6.09
N ARG A 63 0.80 -18.17 7.33
CA ARG A 63 0.91 -16.91 8.06
C ARG A 63 2.34 -16.39 8.05
N ALA A 64 2.48 -15.06 8.05
CA ALA A 64 3.78 -14.40 8.18
C ALA A 64 3.66 -13.05 8.84
N THR A 65 4.67 -12.65 9.59
CA THR A 65 4.85 -11.28 10.07
C THR A 65 5.25 -10.37 8.91
N SER A 66 4.61 -9.21 8.82
CA SER A 66 4.96 -8.12 7.91
C SER A 66 5.46 -6.90 8.67
N ASP A 67 6.54 -6.29 8.17
CA ASP A 67 7.21 -5.14 8.79
C ASP A 67 7.38 -4.04 7.75
N VAL A 68 6.54 -3.00 7.83
CA VAL A 68 6.59 -1.82 6.98
C VAL A 68 7.47 -0.76 7.66
N GLN A 69 8.61 -0.48 7.07
CA GLN A 69 9.68 0.35 7.61
C GLN A 69 9.75 1.70 6.93
N SER A 70 9.91 2.79 7.69
CA SER A 70 10.17 4.11 7.15
C SER A 70 11.68 4.37 7.08
N ARG A 71 12.23 4.46 5.85
CA ARG A 71 13.68 4.51 5.57
C ARG A 71 14.12 5.79 4.85
N GLY A 72 13.19 6.66 4.51
CA GLY A 72 13.47 7.92 3.81
C GLY A 72 14.23 8.96 4.63
N LYS A 73 14.37 10.13 4.07
CA LYS A 73 14.96 11.31 4.75
C LYS A 73 13.94 11.97 5.69
N GLY A 74 12.64 11.83 5.44
CA GLY A 74 11.53 12.30 6.24
C GLY A 74 10.50 11.19 6.53
N PRO A 75 9.55 11.46 7.44
CA PRO A 75 8.49 10.51 7.77
C PRO A 75 7.51 10.36 6.60
N MET A 76 6.90 9.19 6.46
CA MET A 76 5.67 9.05 5.71
C MET A 76 4.52 9.61 6.56
N GLU A 77 3.87 10.67 6.09
CA GLU A 77 2.75 11.30 6.80
C GLU A 77 1.58 11.58 5.87
N LEU A 78 0.41 11.04 6.21
CA LEU A 78 -0.84 11.24 5.52
C LEU A 78 -1.83 12.03 6.39
N ARG A 79 -2.49 13.00 5.78
CA ARG A 79 -3.56 13.82 6.35
C ARG A 79 -4.87 13.49 5.66
N GLY A 80 -5.68 12.66 6.31
CA GLY A 80 -7.01 12.32 5.85
C GLY A 80 -8.02 13.42 6.15
N GLN A 81 -8.89 13.69 5.19
CA GLN A 81 -10.09 14.50 5.33
C GLN A 81 -11.28 13.73 4.81
N ARG A 82 -12.36 13.69 5.61
CA ARG A 82 -13.56 12.95 5.29
C ARG A 82 -14.13 13.35 3.92
N ASP A 83 -14.43 12.34 3.12
CA ASP A 83 -15.09 12.44 1.82
C ASP A 83 -16.30 11.50 1.68
N GLY A 84 -16.56 10.68 2.73
CA GLY A 84 -17.68 9.76 2.79
C GLY A 84 -17.86 9.14 4.17
N TRP A 85 -18.88 8.28 4.34
CA TRP A 85 -19.24 7.69 5.63
C TRP A 85 -18.06 7.01 6.35
N ARG A 86 -17.30 6.18 5.63
CA ARG A 86 -16.16 5.43 6.16
C ARG A 86 -14.89 5.64 5.32
N SER A 87 -14.79 6.79 4.68
CA SER A 87 -13.68 7.10 3.78
C SER A 87 -13.16 8.51 3.98
N MET A 88 -11.86 8.67 3.70
CA MET A 88 -11.19 9.97 3.62
C MET A 88 -10.29 9.98 2.39
N LYS A 89 -10.31 11.10 1.66
CA LYS A 89 -9.22 11.47 0.76
C LYS A 89 -8.02 11.90 1.57
N THR A 90 -6.82 11.76 1.02
CA THR A 90 -5.59 12.13 1.72
C THR A 90 -4.75 13.13 0.98
N ASN A 91 -4.08 13.97 1.75
CA ASN A 91 -2.91 14.71 1.32
C ASN A 91 -1.68 14.12 2.02
N GLN A 92 -0.57 14.04 1.31
CA GLN A 92 0.71 13.67 1.89
C GLN A 92 1.46 14.94 2.28
N ARG A 93 2.04 14.93 3.48
CA ARG A 93 2.90 15.99 3.97
C ARG A 93 4.34 15.56 3.81
N ILE A 94 5.12 16.38 3.08
CA ILE A 94 6.55 16.17 2.87
C ILE A 94 7.32 17.35 3.45
N TYR A 95 8.23 17.07 4.38
CA TYR A 95 8.98 18.10 5.09
C TYR A 95 10.12 18.65 4.23
N LYS A 96 10.52 19.89 4.51
CA LYS A 96 11.65 20.56 3.85
C LYS A 96 12.91 20.47 4.71
N ALA A 97 14.07 20.38 4.07
CA ALA A 97 15.36 20.35 4.77
C ALA A 97 15.64 21.64 5.57
N GLY A 98 15.13 22.78 5.11
CA GLY A 98 15.23 24.08 5.76
C GLY A 98 14.09 24.42 6.74
N GLY A 99 13.22 23.45 7.05
CA GLY A 99 12.04 23.66 7.90
C GLY A 99 10.75 23.85 7.11
N GLY A 100 9.62 23.62 7.79
CA GLY A 100 8.30 23.63 7.15
C GLY A 100 8.04 22.36 6.32
N HIS A 101 7.00 22.41 5.49
CA HIS A 101 6.57 21.27 4.67
C HIS A 101 5.82 21.74 3.42
N ILE A 102 5.67 20.87 2.45
CA ILE A 102 4.68 20.94 1.39
C ILE A 102 3.54 19.96 1.69
N THR A 103 2.37 20.23 1.14
CA THR A 103 1.21 19.34 1.23
C THR A 103 0.70 19.10 -0.18
N VAL A 104 0.69 17.84 -0.60
CA VAL A 104 0.32 17.42 -1.95
C VAL A 104 -0.83 16.43 -1.90
N PRO A 105 -1.84 16.51 -2.77
CA PRO A 105 -2.85 15.49 -2.88
C PRO A 105 -2.20 14.14 -3.21
N SER A 106 -2.49 13.09 -2.45
CA SER A 106 -2.03 11.74 -2.77
C SER A 106 -3.18 10.90 -3.31
N GLY A 107 -2.85 9.85 -4.07
CA GLY A 107 -3.83 8.86 -4.54
C GLY A 107 -4.35 7.94 -3.43
N ALA A 108 -3.69 7.94 -2.26
CA ALA A 108 -4.07 7.11 -1.13
C ALA A 108 -5.43 7.53 -0.54
N LYS A 109 -6.13 6.57 0.07
CA LYS A 109 -7.39 6.79 0.79
C LYS A 109 -7.33 6.14 2.16
N LEU A 110 -8.01 6.74 3.14
CA LEU A 110 -8.26 6.07 4.41
C LEU A 110 -9.63 5.42 4.39
N ARG A 111 -9.70 4.25 5.06
CA ARG A 111 -10.96 3.53 5.32
C ARG A 111 -11.07 3.21 6.80
N PHE A 112 -12.27 3.41 7.35
CA PHE A 112 -12.58 2.92 8.69
C PHE A 112 -12.85 1.43 8.62
N THR A 113 -11.94 0.61 9.16
CA THR A 113 -11.88 -0.82 8.93
C THR A 113 -11.99 -1.59 10.23
N TYR A 114 -12.90 -2.58 10.29
CA TYR A 114 -12.99 -3.53 11.38
C TYR A 114 -11.92 -4.62 11.26
N VAL A 115 -11.27 -4.96 12.36
CA VAL A 115 -10.21 -5.98 12.42
C VAL A 115 -10.46 -7.06 13.49
N GLY A 116 -11.63 -7.06 14.08
CA GLY A 116 -11.97 -7.94 15.22
C GLY A 116 -11.75 -7.25 16.58
N THR A 117 -12.58 -7.58 17.55
CA THR A 117 -12.51 -7.00 18.90
C THR A 117 -11.18 -7.28 19.59
N TYR A 118 -10.66 -8.49 19.44
CA TYR A 118 -9.35 -8.90 19.98
C TYR A 118 -8.19 -7.99 19.50
N PHE A 119 -8.29 -7.41 18.28
CA PHE A 119 -7.28 -6.54 17.70
C PHE A 119 -7.63 -5.04 17.83
N GLY A 120 -8.54 -4.68 18.72
CA GLY A 120 -8.91 -3.30 18.99
C GLY A 120 -10.13 -2.77 18.22
N GLY A 121 -10.91 -3.64 17.58
CA GLY A 121 -12.18 -3.27 16.94
C GLY A 121 -12.03 -2.62 15.58
N SER A 122 -12.39 -1.34 15.47
CA SER A 122 -12.32 -0.59 14.19
C SER A 122 -11.45 0.64 14.32
N TYR A 123 -10.72 0.96 13.24
CA TYR A 123 -9.94 2.20 13.17
C TYR A 123 -9.64 2.60 11.72
N TRP A 124 -9.21 3.85 11.55
CA TRP A 124 -8.81 4.38 10.27
C TRP A 124 -7.50 3.74 9.80
N LYS A 125 -7.47 3.26 8.56
CA LYS A 125 -6.31 2.64 7.91
C LYS A 125 -6.12 3.19 6.51
N VAL A 126 -4.89 3.19 6.04
CA VAL A 126 -4.58 3.40 4.63
C VAL A 126 -5.09 2.19 3.86
N HIS A 127 -5.97 2.46 2.88
CA HIS A 127 -6.63 1.44 2.08
C HIS A 127 -5.69 0.92 0.99
N GLN A 128 -5.58 -0.39 0.87
CA GLN A 128 -4.75 -1.07 -0.14
C GLN A 128 -3.27 -0.63 -0.12
N LEU A 129 -2.74 -0.35 1.08
CA LEU A 129 -1.34 0.01 1.26
C LEU A 129 -0.39 -1.18 1.03
N ALA A 130 -0.85 -2.41 1.11
CA ALA A 130 -0.02 -3.57 0.90
C ALA A 130 -0.71 -4.61 0.02
N ASN A 131 0.11 -5.45 -0.61
CA ASN A 131 -0.31 -6.65 -1.30
C ASN A 131 0.65 -7.78 -0.93
N PHE A 132 0.09 -8.93 -0.53
CA PHE A 132 0.88 -10.13 -0.29
C PHE A 132 0.43 -11.20 -1.26
N GLU A 133 1.39 -11.83 -1.91
CA GLU A 133 1.12 -12.80 -2.95
C GLU A 133 2.06 -14.00 -2.87
N LEU A 134 1.55 -15.13 -3.28
CA LEU A 134 2.32 -16.34 -3.47
C LEU A 134 2.46 -16.59 -4.97
N ARG A 135 3.70 -16.64 -5.43
CA ARG A 135 4.04 -16.86 -6.83
C ARG A 135 4.73 -18.20 -7.01
N ARG A 136 4.41 -18.92 -8.06
CA ARG A 136 5.08 -20.19 -8.37
C ARG A 136 6.53 -19.93 -8.75
N VAL A 137 7.42 -20.80 -8.28
CA VAL A 137 8.82 -20.80 -8.72
C VAL A 137 9.03 -22.02 -9.61
N GLY A 138 9.52 -21.77 -10.81
CA GLY A 138 9.81 -22.82 -11.81
C GLY A 138 11.06 -23.64 -11.46
N PRO A 139 11.28 -24.76 -12.18
CA PRO A 139 12.50 -25.57 -12.01
C PRO A 139 13.79 -24.80 -12.32
N ASP A 140 13.69 -23.76 -13.16
CA ASP A 140 14.79 -22.85 -13.51
C ASP A 140 15.03 -21.75 -12.45
N GLY A 141 14.32 -21.78 -11.31
CA GLY A 141 14.40 -20.80 -10.25
C GLY A 141 13.68 -19.47 -10.52
N LYS A 142 13.04 -19.32 -11.69
CA LYS A 142 12.31 -18.08 -12.02
C LYS A 142 10.98 -17.99 -11.29
N VAL A 143 10.70 -16.79 -10.80
CA VAL A 143 9.42 -16.44 -10.17
C VAL A 143 8.39 -16.15 -11.26
N GLY A 144 7.36 -16.97 -11.33
CA GLY A 144 6.27 -16.90 -12.31
C GLY A 144 5.04 -16.14 -11.76
N ASP A 145 3.86 -16.63 -12.18
CA ASP A 145 2.59 -15.97 -11.92
C ASP A 145 2.13 -16.06 -10.47
N VAL A 146 1.24 -15.12 -10.08
CA VAL A 146 0.53 -15.13 -8.81
C VAL A 146 -0.46 -16.31 -8.79
N VAL A 147 -0.35 -17.14 -7.77
CA VAL A 147 -1.26 -18.29 -7.59
C VAL A 147 -2.25 -18.07 -6.44
N ARG A 148 -1.90 -17.24 -5.46
CA ARG A 148 -2.77 -16.86 -4.32
C ARG A 148 -2.37 -15.46 -3.82
N THR A 149 -3.34 -14.78 -3.20
CA THR A 149 -3.14 -13.50 -2.53
C THR A 149 -3.67 -13.52 -1.10
N SER A 150 -3.16 -12.64 -0.26
CA SER A 150 -3.65 -12.40 1.09
C SER A 150 -4.86 -11.47 1.10
N PRO A 151 -5.80 -11.60 2.04
CA PRO A 151 -6.80 -10.57 2.32
C PRO A 151 -6.22 -9.32 3.01
N LYS A 152 -4.96 -9.36 3.45
CA LYS A 152 -4.30 -8.23 4.11
C LYS A 152 -3.93 -7.14 3.12
N LEU A 153 -4.70 -6.04 3.13
CA LEU A 153 -4.52 -4.92 2.22
C LEU A 153 -4.33 -3.58 2.95
N ASN A 154 -4.83 -3.44 4.18
CA ASN A 154 -4.95 -2.16 4.87
C ASN A 154 -4.01 -2.06 6.06
N TYR A 155 -3.30 -0.94 6.16
CA TYR A 155 -2.34 -0.65 7.22
C TYR A 155 -2.68 0.63 7.96
N CYS A 156 -2.37 0.66 9.25
CA CYS A 156 -2.53 1.83 10.10
C CYS A 156 -1.51 2.91 9.76
N LEU A 157 -0.27 2.57 9.48
CA LEU A 157 0.90 3.44 9.47
C LEU A 157 1.08 4.18 10.81
N ARG A 158 1.93 3.63 11.66
CA ARG A 158 2.24 4.19 12.99
C ARG A 158 3.67 3.85 13.43
N ASP A 159 4.14 4.53 14.45
CA ASP A 159 5.40 4.23 15.12
C ASP A 159 5.19 3.11 16.14
N LEU A 160 5.34 1.85 15.73
CA LEU A 160 5.19 0.71 16.63
C LEU A 160 6.52 0.32 17.26
N TYR A 161 7.55 0.12 16.45
CA TYR A 161 8.90 -0.21 16.90
C TYR A 161 9.94 0.68 16.24
N ARG A 162 10.92 1.16 17.03
CA ARG A 162 12.08 1.88 16.52
C ARG A 162 13.12 0.85 16.05
N THR A 163 13.14 0.57 14.77
CA THR A 163 14.01 -0.46 14.15
C THR A 163 15.36 0.07 13.73
N ARG A 164 15.50 1.39 13.62
CA ARG A 164 16.78 2.04 13.30
C ARG A 164 16.92 3.38 14.01
N ALA A 165 17.82 3.46 14.95
CA ALA A 165 18.23 4.73 15.54
C ALA A 165 19.04 5.56 14.52
N GLY A 166 18.95 6.89 14.60
CA GLY A 166 19.70 7.78 13.74
C GLY A 166 19.28 9.24 13.98
N ARG A 167 20.05 10.18 13.43
CA ARG A 167 19.86 11.63 13.66
C ARG A 167 18.45 12.15 13.33
N ARG A 168 17.72 11.49 12.39
CA ARG A 168 16.36 11.86 12.01
C ARG A 168 15.30 10.93 12.57
N SER A 169 15.69 9.92 13.34
CA SER A 169 14.77 8.99 13.98
C SER A 169 14.39 9.53 15.36
N PRO A 170 13.15 9.96 15.58
CA PRO A 170 12.73 10.44 16.90
C PRO A 170 12.86 9.33 17.95
N GLU A 171 13.16 9.69 19.17
CA GLU A 171 13.26 8.75 20.30
C GLU A 171 11.88 8.27 20.72
N ASN A 172 10.92 9.15 20.69
CA ASN A 172 9.54 8.89 21.06
C ASN A 172 8.65 8.77 19.82
N ARG A 173 7.55 8.04 19.96
CA ARG A 173 6.53 7.89 18.90
C ARG A 173 5.91 9.24 18.56
N VAL A 174 5.93 9.61 17.28
CA VAL A 174 5.22 10.78 16.74
C VAL A 174 3.82 10.37 16.28
N TYR A 175 3.68 9.14 15.76
CA TYR A 175 2.41 8.56 15.29
C TYR A 175 2.07 7.34 16.16
N PRO A 176 1.49 7.54 17.37
CA PRO A 176 1.39 6.47 18.36
C PRO A 176 0.33 5.41 18.03
N GLY A 177 -0.70 5.76 17.25
CA GLY A 177 -1.77 4.83 16.91
C GLY A 177 -2.78 5.39 15.94
N CYS A 178 -3.65 4.53 15.45
CA CYS A 178 -4.73 4.89 14.54
C CYS A 178 -5.99 5.28 15.27
N ASN A 179 -6.65 6.30 14.76
CA ASN A 179 -7.86 6.85 15.35
C ASN A 179 -9.02 5.84 15.25
N GLN A 180 -9.72 5.63 16.35
CA GLN A 180 -10.86 4.71 16.50
C GLN A 180 -12.24 5.40 16.45
N ASP A 181 -12.27 6.72 16.33
CA ASP A 181 -13.51 7.46 16.22
C ASP A 181 -14.00 7.46 14.76
N PRO A 182 -15.13 6.80 14.43
CA PRO A 182 -15.68 6.75 13.08
C PRO A 182 -16.19 8.10 12.58
N PHE A 183 -16.41 9.07 13.48
CA PHE A 183 -16.98 10.38 13.16
C PHE A 183 -15.92 11.48 12.98
N ARG A 184 -14.64 11.15 13.13
CA ARG A 184 -13.56 12.12 12.88
C ARG A 184 -13.57 12.64 11.44
N ASP A 185 -13.53 13.98 11.30
CA ASP A 185 -13.44 14.62 9.99
C ASP A 185 -12.02 14.66 9.45
N ARG A 186 -11.03 14.63 10.34
CA ARG A 186 -9.60 14.65 9.98
C ARG A 186 -8.82 13.64 10.80
N VAL A 187 -7.97 12.89 10.13
CA VAL A 187 -7.09 11.89 10.75
C VAL A 187 -5.67 12.05 10.20
N ALA A 188 -4.68 11.97 11.08
CA ALA A 188 -3.28 11.86 10.69
C ALA A 188 -2.81 10.43 10.92
N LEU A 189 -2.15 9.84 9.91
CA LEU A 189 -1.45 8.58 9.99
C LEU A 189 -0.02 8.78 9.50
N GLY A 190 0.92 8.01 10.01
CA GLY A 190 2.29 8.12 9.55
C GLY A 190 3.25 7.16 10.24
N THR A 191 4.46 7.08 9.72
CA THR A 191 5.57 6.35 10.31
C THR A 191 6.82 7.21 10.24
N SER A 192 7.43 7.46 11.39
CA SER A 192 8.64 8.27 11.53
C SER A 192 9.86 7.57 10.93
N VAL A 193 10.84 8.33 10.49
CA VAL A 193 12.11 7.79 10.01
C VAL A 193 12.73 6.85 11.04
N GLY A 194 13.08 5.63 10.62
CA GLY A 194 13.68 4.61 11.46
C GLY A 194 12.70 3.86 12.35
N TRP A 195 11.41 4.13 12.22
CA TRP A 195 10.34 3.38 12.86
C TRP A 195 9.67 2.42 11.88
N SER A 196 8.92 1.47 12.43
CA SER A 196 8.19 0.44 11.68
C SER A 196 6.78 0.26 12.22
N ASP A 197 5.86 -0.07 11.32
CA ASP A 197 4.54 -0.62 11.62
C ASP A 197 4.57 -2.12 11.36
N ILE A 198 4.68 -2.92 12.44
CA ILE A 198 4.85 -4.38 12.38
C ILE A 198 3.52 -5.05 12.70
N TYR A 199 3.13 -6.01 11.87
CA TYR A 199 1.96 -6.86 12.08
C TYR A 199 2.42 -8.30 12.28
N PRO A 200 2.30 -8.85 13.51
CA PRO A 200 2.64 -10.24 13.79
C PRO A 200 1.87 -11.23 12.91
N ALA A 201 2.43 -12.37 12.63
CA ALA A 201 1.82 -13.41 11.79
C ALA A 201 0.43 -13.85 12.28
N ALA A 202 0.17 -13.80 13.59
CA ALA A 202 -1.15 -14.09 14.16
C ALA A 202 -2.19 -12.99 13.99
N TYR A 203 -1.80 -11.81 13.49
CA TYR A 203 -2.72 -10.67 13.35
C TYR A 203 -3.80 -10.93 12.29
N HIS A 204 -4.87 -10.12 12.34
CA HIS A 204 -5.98 -10.16 11.40
C HIS A 204 -5.51 -10.09 9.94
N GLN A 205 -5.97 -11.04 9.11
CA GLN A 205 -5.66 -11.15 7.68
C GLN A 205 -4.17 -11.39 7.30
N GLN A 206 -3.26 -11.61 8.24
CA GLN A 206 -1.85 -11.95 7.97
C GLN A 206 -1.69 -13.41 7.51
N TRP A 207 -2.34 -13.78 6.40
CA TRP A 207 -2.30 -15.13 5.88
C TRP A 207 -2.58 -15.21 4.37
N ILE A 208 -2.12 -16.30 3.76
CA ILE A 208 -2.51 -16.74 2.42
C ILE A 208 -3.02 -18.18 2.56
N ASP A 209 -4.19 -18.49 1.99
CA ASP A 209 -4.68 -19.86 1.93
C ASP A 209 -3.85 -20.66 0.91
N VAL A 210 -3.20 -21.70 1.39
CA VAL A 210 -2.30 -22.57 0.61
C VAL A 210 -2.82 -24.01 0.48
N ALA A 211 -4.09 -24.24 0.82
CA ALA A 211 -4.70 -25.57 0.68
C ALA A 211 -4.50 -26.13 -0.73
N GLY A 212 -4.05 -27.37 -0.81
CA GLY A 212 -3.81 -28.08 -2.07
C GLY A 212 -2.55 -27.66 -2.83
N LEU A 213 -1.83 -26.62 -2.42
CA LEU A 213 -0.59 -26.20 -3.08
C LEU A 213 0.61 -27.06 -2.68
N ARG A 214 1.47 -27.39 -3.66
CA ARG A 214 2.71 -28.17 -3.47
C ARG A 214 3.84 -27.58 -4.31
N GLY A 215 5.07 -27.67 -3.81
CA GLY A 215 6.29 -27.26 -4.50
C GLY A 215 6.82 -25.91 -4.01
N CYS A 216 7.65 -25.28 -4.82
CA CYS A 216 8.36 -24.06 -4.48
C CYS A 216 7.56 -22.80 -4.85
N PHE A 217 7.54 -21.82 -3.95
CA PHE A 217 6.85 -20.54 -4.15
C PHE A 217 7.69 -19.38 -3.58
N ALA A 218 7.55 -18.22 -4.21
CA ALA A 218 7.99 -16.95 -3.64
C ALA A 218 6.82 -16.32 -2.88
N TYR A 219 6.94 -16.22 -1.55
CA TYR A 219 6.05 -15.41 -0.73
C TYR A 219 6.53 -13.96 -0.81
N ARG A 220 5.80 -13.16 -1.56
CA ARG A 220 6.13 -11.76 -1.83
C ARG A 220 5.23 -10.84 -1.03
N MET A 221 5.82 -9.80 -0.44
CA MET A 221 5.12 -8.69 0.20
C MET A 221 5.51 -7.39 -0.50
N ILE A 222 4.51 -6.55 -0.77
CA ILE A 222 4.66 -5.28 -1.47
C ILE A 222 3.95 -4.21 -0.63
N VAL A 223 4.64 -3.12 -0.31
CA VAL A 223 4.05 -1.90 0.23
C VAL A 223 3.81 -0.93 -0.92
N ASP A 224 2.75 -0.14 -0.82
CA ASP A 224 2.27 0.77 -1.86
C ASP A 224 2.26 0.18 -3.29
N PRO A 225 1.57 -0.94 -3.53
CA PRO A 225 1.60 -1.64 -4.82
C PRO A 225 0.95 -0.86 -5.97
N LYS A 226 0.40 0.32 -5.69
CA LYS A 226 -0.25 1.20 -6.66
C LYS A 226 0.47 2.53 -6.85
N GLU A 227 1.60 2.71 -6.17
CA GLU A 227 2.42 3.93 -6.23
C GLU A 227 1.58 5.19 -6.01
N VAL A 228 0.71 5.15 -4.97
CA VAL A 228 -0.19 6.25 -4.62
C VAL A 228 0.40 7.20 -3.58
N LEU A 229 1.54 6.85 -3.02
CA LEU A 229 2.35 7.68 -2.14
C LEU A 229 3.53 8.26 -2.92
N PHE A 230 4.00 9.42 -2.49
CA PHE A 230 5.19 10.04 -3.07
C PHE A 230 6.41 9.64 -2.23
N GLU A 231 7.29 8.88 -2.82
CA GLU A 231 8.48 8.32 -2.18
C GLU A 231 9.75 8.72 -2.91
N SER A 232 10.90 8.63 -2.25
CA SER A 232 12.19 8.88 -2.88
C SER A 232 12.71 7.70 -3.69
N ASN A 233 12.11 6.53 -3.55
CA ASN A 233 12.46 5.32 -4.29
C ASN A 233 11.29 4.32 -4.26
N GLU A 234 10.66 4.10 -5.39
CA GLU A 234 9.56 3.14 -5.55
C GLU A 234 10.07 1.71 -5.84
N ASN A 235 11.35 1.55 -6.19
CA ASN A 235 11.89 0.25 -6.60
C ASN A 235 12.23 -0.69 -5.44
N ASP A 236 12.16 -0.23 -4.18
CA ASP A 236 12.47 -1.03 -3.00
C ASP A 236 11.25 -1.34 -2.11
N ASN A 237 10.06 -1.14 -2.65
CA ASN A 237 8.76 -1.38 -2.01
C ASN A 237 8.38 -2.87 -1.93
N MET A 238 9.20 -3.78 -2.47
CA MET A 238 8.92 -5.20 -2.52
C MET A 238 10.02 -6.02 -1.86
N SER A 239 9.61 -7.05 -1.13
CA SER A 239 10.51 -8.10 -0.64
C SER A 239 9.86 -9.47 -0.77
N GLN A 240 10.66 -10.52 -0.75
CA GLN A 240 10.16 -11.88 -0.86
C GLN A 240 11.02 -12.89 -0.10
N ARG A 241 10.42 -14.04 0.18
CA ARG A 241 11.11 -15.23 0.71
C ARG A 241 10.60 -16.47 0.01
N LEU A 242 11.52 -17.38 -0.34
CA LEU A 242 11.13 -18.67 -0.90
C LEU A 242 10.57 -19.58 0.20
N VAL A 243 9.52 -20.31 -0.13
CA VAL A 243 8.87 -21.28 0.76
C VAL A 243 8.51 -22.53 -0.04
N HIS A 244 8.78 -23.69 0.53
CA HIS A 244 8.31 -24.95 -0.02
C HIS A 244 7.01 -25.37 0.65
N LEU A 245 6.00 -25.74 -0.12
CA LEU A 245 4.71 -26.22 0.37
C LEU A 245 4.57 -27.74 0.15
N PRO A 246 4.01 -28.46 1.11
CA PRO A 246 3.60 -28.05 2.47
C PRO A 246 4.75 -27.48 3.27
N TYR A 247 4.49 -26.38 4.01
CA TYR A 247 5.52 -25.69 4.78
C TYR A 247 5.98 -26.50 5.99
N ARG A 248 7.29 -26.67 6.18
CA ARG A 248 7.89 -27.48 7.24
C ARG A 248 8.77 -26.66 8.21
N GLY A 249 8.42 -25.40 8.42
CA GLY A 249 9.11 -24.53 9.39
C GLY A 249 10.47 -23.98 8.92
N LYS A 250 10.88 -24.24 7.67
CA LYS A 250 12.12 -23.71 7.12
C LYS A 250 11.83 -22.96 5.82
N PRO A 251 12.30 -21.71 5.67
CA PRO A 251 12.25 -21.01 4.38
C PRO A 251 13.23 -21.65 3.40
N GLY A 252 12.94 -21.44 2.12
CA GLY A 252 13.76 -21.95 1.02
C GLY A 252 13.04 -23.01 0.19
N CYS A 253 13.60 -23.35 -0.87
CA CYS A 253 13.28 -24.43 -1.78
C CYS A 253 14.55 -25.26 -2.02
#